data_77402eba58436314c16a624bac569762
#
_entry.id   77402eba58436314c16a624bac569762
#
_cell.length_a   1.000
_cell.length_b   1.000
_cell.length_c   1.000
_cell.angle_alpha   90.00
_cell.angle_beta   90.00
_cell.angle_gamma   90.00
#
_symmetry.space_group_name_H-M   'P 1'
#
loop_
_entity.id
_entity.type
_entity.pdbx_description
1 polymer ?
#
loop_
_entity_poly.entity_id
_entity_poly.type
_entity_poly.pdbx_seq_one_letter_code
_entity_poly.pdbx_strand_id
1 'polypeptide(L)'
;MPTEVSPRWPGPSRRRVLAGGAGGALAVLLAASGCSKSSSGPRLLTIPREDMGTFTRNFNPFTTNSAPMTGQAIYEPLLIVNPLNGEITPWLAESWAMSDDAASLTFHLRPGVTWSDGRPLVAKDVVTTFAVHRAVTGGYDYLDSVTANNATAVTLTFTRPCSVALQELGSQLIAPDHVWSAISEPAEYPNPEPIATGPFTRVANFQAQSFDLMPNPTYWGNKRQDDDVGDSTSSSATASTADHASVPGIRMLAFAGNDSANLAAVSGDVDWAPQYMADIQSAYIDKDPAHRHYWFPGADSTIQWTLNTTRAPYNDPAFRKALSQAVDRTTICATGMSGYAQPADPTGLGDSFRAWKDPAVAAAPLCTYDKAAAAAALDAAGYALGADSKRLGLDGKPLALTISVGSTSSDWLSVAQIIVQNLADVGISATIDSPDWSEVTAALETGTFETAVCWSSLGATPYTYYEATMSTQKVKPIGTHALENYHRFGDEQATALLSQFAATTDQARQIEICHQIQQRYADQLPVIPLFPGPIWGAYTDEHFTGWPSQDNPYASLSTRAATTVLVLNSLRPRA
;
A
#
# COMPACT_ATOMS: atom_id res chain seq x y z
N MET A 1 -31.18 -10.81 -59.41
CA MET A 1 -32.30 -9.87 -59.37
C MET A 1 -33.33 -10.41 -58.44
N PRO A 2 -33.73 -9.80 -57.36
CA PRO A 2 -34.24 -8.46 -57.20
C PRO A 2 -33.55 -7.64 -56.11
N THR A 3 -33.77 -6.36 -56.18
CA THR A 3 -33.30 -5.21 -55.42
C THR A 3 -33.96 -5.12 -54.06
N GLU A 4 -33.14 -5.00 -52.98
CA GLU A 4 -33.63 -4.62 -51.66
C GLU A 4 -33.50 -3.11 -51.44
N VAL A 5 -34.60 -2.51 -51.05
CA VAL A 5 -34.77 -1.10 -50.74
C VAL A 5 -34.59 -0.89 -49.24
N SER A 6 -33.65 -0.06 -48.86
CA SER A 6 -33.47 0.40 -47.47
C SER A 6 -34.46 1.54 -47.14
N PRO A 7 -35.11 1.57 -45.97
CA PRO A 7 -35.95 2.70 -45.56
C PRO A 7 -35.10 3.84 -44.99
N ARG A 8 -35.26 5.03 -45.55
CA ARG A 8 -34.77 6.31 -45.04
C ARG A 8 -35.69 6.80 -43.91
N TRP A 9 -35.09 7.16 -42.77
CA TRP A 9 -35.76 7.91 -41.72
C TRP A 9 -35.59 9.42 -41.97
N PRO A 10 -36.66 10.27 -41.81
CA PRO A 10 -36.58 11.72 -42.01
C PRO A 10 -36.07 12.39 -40.73
N GLY A 11 -35.09 13.29 -40.87
CA GLY A 11 -34.59 14.15 -39.82
C GLY A 11 -35.59 15.29 -39.50
N PRO A 12 -35.63 15.77 -38.23
CA PRO A 12 -36.48 16.89 -37.86
C PRO A 12 -35.89 18.24 -38.27
N SER A 13 -36.76 19.08 -38.87
CA SER A 13 -36.51 20.43 -39.31
C SER A 13 -36.28 21.41 -38.15
N ARG A 14 -35.33 22.33 -38.35
CA ARG A 14 -35.17 23.55 -37.54
C ARG A 14 -36.36 24.49 -37.72
N ARG A 15 -37.01 24.88 -36.61
CA ARG A 15 -37.54 26.23 -36.27
C ARG A 15 -38.60 26.14 -35.18
N ARG A 16 -38.26 26.64 -33.98
CA ARG A 16 -38.86 27.79 -33.32
C ARG A 16 -38.36 27.91 -31.88
N VAL A 17 -37.69 29.02 -31.68
CA VAL A 17 -37.34 29.58 -30.38
C VAL A 17 -38.55 30.31 -29.84
N LEU A 18 -38.88 30.16 -28.57
CA LEU A 18 -39.06 31.17 -27.54
C LEU A 18 -40.03 30.72 -26.42
N ALA A 19 -39.54 30.99 -25.23
CA ALA A 19 -40.24 31.32 -24.00
C ALA A 19 -40.86 30.17 -23.17
N GLY A 20 -40.27 29.99 -22.01
CA GLY A 20 -40.85 29.24 -20.90
C GLY A 20 -39.77 28.77 -19.96
N GLY A 21 -39.20 29.67 -19.12
CA GLY A 21 -38.32 29.31 -18.06
C GLY A 21 -39.05 28.55 -16.96
N ALA A 22 -38.43 27.48 -16.51
CA ALA A 22 -38.56 26.96 -15.14
C ALA A 22 -37.39 26.01 -14.93
N GLY A 23 -36.49 26.37 -14.07
CA GLY A 23 -35.33 25.60 -13.65
C GLY A 23 -35.74 24.25 -13.08
N GLY A 24 -35.16 23.21 -13.64
CA GLY A 24 -35.08 21.88 -13.05
C GLY A 24 -33.68 21.66 -12.54
N ALA A 25 -33.28 22.40 -11.49
CA ALA A 25 -32.20 21.97 -10.64
C ALA A 25 -32.66 20.68 -9.99
N LEU A 26 -31.98 19.56 -10.27
CA LEU A 26 -32.00 18.40 -9.42
C LEU A 26 -31.34 18.82 -8.10
N ALA A 27 -32.10 19.44 -7.23
CA ALA A 27 -31.79 19.53 -5.82
C ALA A 27 -31.92 18.10 -5.30
N VAL A 28 -30.80 17.42 -5.08
CA VAL A 28 -30.74 16.36 -4.10
C VAL A 28 -31.16 17.03 -2.81
N LEU A 29 -32.42 16.85 -2.43
CA LEU A 29 -32.93 17.17 -1.12
C LEU A 29 -32.17 16.30 -0.11
N LEU A 30 -31.04 16.79 0.39
CA LEU A 30 -30.63 16.52 1.75
C LEU A 30 -31.79 17.03 2.61
N ALA A 31 -32.67 16.10 2.99
CA ALA A 31 -33.61 16.33 4.05
C ALA A 31 -32.77 16.54 5.32
N ALA A 32 -32.42 17.79 5.57
CA ALA A 32 -32.05 18.26 6.89
C ALA A 32 -33.31 18.18 7.75
N SER A 33 -33.70 16.97 8.12
CA SER A 33 -34.61 16.73 9.24
C SER A 33 -33.79 16.92 10.50
N GLY A 34 -33.71 18.14 10.95
CA GLY A 34 -33.33 18.43 12.30
C GLY A 34 -34.19 17.62 13.28
N CYS A 35 -33.55 16.99 14.17
CA CYS A 35 -33.82 16.17 15.33
C CYS A 35 -33.11 14.82 15.15
N SER A 36 -31.78 14.80 15.17
CA SER A 36 -31.07 13.62 15.56
C SER A 36 -31.42 13.37 17.05
N LYS A 37 -32.35 12.45 17.28
CA LYS A 37 -32.33 11.71 18.52
C LYS A 37 -30.93 11.15 18.62
N SER A 38 -30.15 11.63 19.59
CA SER A 38 -28.87 10.99 19.96
C SER A 38 -29.16 9.49 20.05
N SER A 39 -28.57 8.71 19.16
CA SER A 39 -28.58 7.26 19.32
C SER A 39 -27.93 7.01 20.67
N SER A 40 -28.66 6.42 21.62
CA SER A 40 -28.23 6.17 22.99
C SER A 40 -27.11 5.11 23.10
N GLY A 41 -26.41 4.81 22.03
CA GLY A 41 -25.30 3.88 21.99
C GLY A 41 -23.93 4.60 21.96
N PRO A 42 -22.87 3.93 22.38
CA PRO A 42 -21.52 4.48 22.34
C PRO A 42 -21.14 4.81 20.90
N ARG A 43 -20.37 5.92 20.72
CA ARG A 43 -19.86 6.35 19.40
C ARG A 43 -18.88 5.30 18.85
N LEU A 44 -19.09 4.88 17.61
CA LEU A 44 -18.15 4.03 16.88
C LEU A 44 -17.00 4.88 16.35
N LEU A 45 -15.79 4.29 16.29
CA LEU A 45 -14.64 4.88 15.61
C LEU A 45 -14.93 4.93 14.11
N THR A 46 -15.03 6.11 13.53
CA THR A 46 -15.44 6.29 12.13
C THR A 46 -14.23 6.55 11.23
N ILE A 47 -14.07 5.70 10.22
CA ILE A 47 -12.90 5.67 9.34
C ILE A 47 -13.36 5.63 7.88
N PRO A 48 -12.90 6.53 6.98
CA PRO A 48 -13.11 6.40 5.54
C PRO A 48 -12.27 5.26 4.97
N ARG A 49 -12.75 4.64 3.93
CA ARG A 49 -11.96 3.73 3.11
C ARG A 49 -10.80 4.50 2.47
N GLU A 50 -9.58 3.98 2.58
CA GLU A 50 -8.36 4.58 1.99
C GLU A 50 -8.40 4.46 0.46
N ASP A 51 -8.79 3.29 -0.07
CA ASP A 51 -9.07 3.12 -1.50
C ASP A 51 -10.49 3.57 -1.79
N MET A 52 -10.69 4.69 -2.43
CA MET A 52 -12.01 5.24 -2.72
C MET A 52 -12.93 4.27 -3.48
N GLY A 53 -14.23 4.39 -3.32
CA GLY A 53 -15.23 3.54 -3.95
C GLY A 53 -16.15 2.84 -2.94
N THR A 54 -16.94 1.86 -3.39
CA THR A 54 -17.92 1.14 -2.57
C THR A 54 -17.36 -0.14 -1.95
N PHE A 55 -18.07 -0.70 -0.96
CA PHE A 55 -17.71 -1.96 -0.32
C PHE A 55 -18.40 -3.15 -0.97
N THR A 56 -17.63 -4.23 -1.11
CA THR A 56 -18.14 -5.58 -1.35
C THR A 56 -17.99 -6.38 -0.06
N ARG A 57 -19.00 -7.20 0.30
CA ARG A 57 -18.95 -8.03 1.51
C ARG A 57 -18.04 -9.24 1.30
N ASN A 58 -16.76 -8.96 1.23
CA ASN A 58 -15.68 -9.92 1.03
C ASN A 58 -14.63 -9.72 2.13
N PHE A 59 -14.54 -10.65 3.07
CA PHE A 59 -13.56 -10.67 4.16
C PHE A 59 -12.59 -11.86 4.02
N ASN A 60 -12.27 -12.22 2.77
CA ASN A 60 -11.31 -13.26 2.46
C ASN A 60 -9.87 -12.76 2.69
N PRO A 61 -9.10 -13.33 3.65
CA PRO A 61 -7.74 -12.85 3.94
C PRO A 61 -6.69 -13.24 2.87
N PHE A 62 -7.07 -14.00 1.85
CA PHE A 62 -6.17 -14.49 0.80
C PHE A 62 -6.33 -13.74 -0.53
N THR A 63 -7.23 -12.75 -0.62
CA THR A 63 -7.49 -12.01 -1.86
C THR A 63 -7.24 -10.53 -1.68
N THR A 64 -6.76 -9.86 -2.74
CA THR A 64 -6.44 -8.43 -2.74
C THR A 64 -7.67 -7.51 -2.71
N ASN A 65 -8.84 -8.03 -3.09
CA ASN A 65 -10.12 -7.31 -3.11
C ASN A 65 -10.94 -7.47 -1.82
N SER A 66 -10.33 -7.92 -0.74
CA SER A 66 -10.98 -8.00 0.57
C SER A 66 -11.40 -6.63 1.10
N ALA A 67 -12.47 -6.59 1.89
CA ALA A 67 -12.94 -5.38 2.54
C ALA A 67 -11.84 -4.82 3.48
N PRO A 68 -11.75 -3.48 3.65
CA PRO A 68 -10.83 -2.88 4.60
C PRO A 68 -10.99 -3.45 6.02
N MET A 69 -9.93 -3.41 6.80
CA MET A 69 -9.84 -3.97 8.15
C MET A 69 -9.85 -5.51 8.21
N THR A 70 -9.90 -6.23 7.08
CA THR A 70 -9.80 -7.70 7.09
C THR A 70 -8.51 -8.17 7.75
N GLY A 71 -7.36 -7.61 7.40
CA GLY A 71 -6.05 -7.96 7.96
C GLY A 71 -5.59 -7.06 9.12
N GLN A 72 -6.36 -6.06 9.51
CA GLN A 72 -5.99 -5.08 10.53
C GLN A 72 -6.81 -5.20 11.81
N ALA A 73 -8.02 -5.75 11.72
CA ALA A 73 -8.96 -5.85 12.84
C ALA A 73 -9.61 -7.22 12.98
N ILE A 74 -9.76 -7.98 11.87
CA ILE A 74 -10.45 -9.27 11.84
C ILE A 74 -9.46 -10.43 11.96
N TYR A 75 -8.55 -10.59 10.99
CA TYR A 75 -7.52 -11.62 10.99
C TYR A 75 -6.19 -11.07 11.50
N GLU A 76 -5.41 -11.91 12.13
CA GLU A 76 -4.12 -11.53 12.71
C GLU A 76 -2.98 -12.38 12.14
N PRO A 77 -1.76 -11.80 12.02
CA PRO A 77 -0.57 -12.52 11.59
C PRO A 77 0.12 -13.23 12.78
N LEU A 78 1.15 -14.02 12.48
CA LEU A 78 2.04 -14.58 13.50
C LEU A 78 2.88 -13.49 14.17
N LEU A 79 3.32 -12.50 13.40
CA LEU A 79 4.17 -11.38 13.83
C LEU A 79 3.62 -10.08 13.22
N ILE A 80 3.77 -8.97 13.95
CA ILE A 80 3.55 -7.63 13.42
C ILE A 80 4.90 -6.99 13.13
N VAL A 81 5.08 -6.51 11.89
CA VAL A 81 6.25 -5.73 11.49
C VAL A 81 5.86 -4.26 11.44
N ASN A 82 6.57 -3.41 12.17
CA ASN A 82 6.34 -1.97 12.17
C ASN A 82 7.02 -1.34 10.94
N PRO A 83 6.26 -0.75 9.99
CA PRO A 83 6.84 -0.17 8.77
C PRO A 83 7.67 1.09 9.02
N LEU A 84 7.61 1.69 10.21
CA LEU A 84 8.37 2.89 10.53
C LEU A 84 9.84 2.61 10.87
N ASN A 85 10.14 1.42 11.39
CA ASN A 85 11.47 1.09 11.93
C ASN A 85 11.90 -0.36 11.71
N GLY A 86 11.05 -1.21 11.10
CA GLY A 86 11.30 -2.63 10.88
C GLY A 86 11.21 -3.49 12.16
N GLU A 87 10.77 -2.94 13.29
CA GLU A 87 10.62 -3.68 14.55
C GLU A 87 9.58 -4.80 14.41
N ILE A 88 9.93 -5.98 14.93
CA ILE A 88 9.06 -7.16 14.91
C ILE A 88 8.45 -7.36 16.29
N THR A 89 7.13 -7.28 16.38
CA THR A 89 6.37 -7.56 17.60
C THR A 89 5.82 -8.99 17.55
N PRO A 90 6.12 -9.86 18.54
CA PRO A 90 5.47 -11.16 18.68
C PRO A 90 3.95 -11.01 18.82
N TRP A 91 3.18 -11.75 17.98
CA TRP A 91 1.72 -11.62 17.98
C TRP A 91 1.03 -12.94 18.22
N LEU A 92 0.43 -13.62 17.20
CA LEU A 92 -0.09 -14.98 17.38
C LEU A 92 1.02 -16.01 17.64
N ALA A 93 2.24 -15.75 17.18
CA ALA A 93 3.45 -16.42 17.68
C ALA A 93 4.03 -15.62 18.83
N GLU A 94 4.30 -16.27 19.97
CA GLU A 94 5.00 -15.64 21.11
C GLU A 94 6.51 -15.62 20.92
N SER A 95 7.05 -16.55 20.11
CA SER A 95 8.47 -16.65 19.80
C SER A 95 8.71 -17.40 18.48
N TRP A 96 9.94 -17.30 17.98
CA TRP A 96 10.37 -18.01 16.78
C TRP A 96 11.86 -18.34 16.84
N ALA A 97 12.29 -19.29 16.01
CA ALA A 97 13.69 -19.66 15.83
C ALA A 97 13.98 -19.91 14.34
N MET A 98 14.91 -19.17 13.77
CA MET A 98 15.50 -19.46 12.47
C MET A 98 16.68 -20.41 12.66
N SER A 99 16.84 -21.43 11.80
CA SER A 99 18.03 -22.27 11.80
C SER A 99 19.27 -21.49 11.38
N ASP A 100 20.45 -21.92 11.82
CA ASP A 100 21.74 -21.23 11.57
C ASP A 100 22.04 -21.10 10.06
N ASP A 101 21.57 -22.06 9.26
CA ASP A 101 21.71 -22.09 7.80
C ASP A 101 20.57 -21.38 7.08
N ALA A 102 19.65 -20.71 7.82
CA ALA A 102 18.45 -20.07 7.31
C ALA A 102 17.57 -20.96 6.40
N ALA A 103 17.63 -22.29 6.58
CA ALA A 103 16.87 -23.27 5.80
C ALA A 103 15.53 -23.65 6.43
N SER A 104 15.28 -23.24 7.68
CA SER A 104 13.98 -23.46 8.35
C SER A 104 13.68 -22.40 9.39
N LEU A 105 12.40 -22.19 9.65
CA LEU A 105 11.86 -21.26 10.62
C LEU A 105 10.79 -21.94 11.45
N THR A 106 10.95 -21.95 12.77
CA THR A 106 9.95 -22.51 13.70
C THR A 106 9.26 -21.39 14.44
N PHE A 107 7.93 -21.38 14.43
CA PHE A 107 7.10 -20.50 15.27
C PHE A 107 6.50 -21.28 16.43
N HIS A 108 6.48 -20.64 17.61
CA HIS A 108 5.76 -21.10 18.78
C HIS A 108 4.52 -20.23 18.97
N LEU A 109 3.35 -20.83 18.87
CA LEU A 109 2.07 -20.14 18.96
C LEU A 109 1.78 -19.73 20.41
N ARG A 110 1.18 -18.57 20.58
CA ARG A 110 0.74 -18.04 21.86
C ARG A 110 -0.33 -18.94 22.46
N PRO A 111 -0.17 -19.40 23.72
CA PRO A 111 -1.18 -20.20 24.39
C PRO A 111 -2.44 -19.37 24.71
N GLY A 112 -3.59 -20.04 24.76
CA GLY A 112 -4.86 -19.42 25.16
C GLY A 112 -5.55 -18.55 24.12
N VAL A 113 -4.98 -18.40 22.91
CA VAL A 113 -5.66 -17.74 21.79
C VAL A 113 -6.81 -18.61 21.30
N THR A 114 -7.98 -17.99 21.08
CA THR A 114 -9.16 -18.66 20.52
C THR A 114 -9.70 -17.91 19.30
N TRP A 115 -10.25 -18.65 18.36
CA TRP A 115 -11.09 -18.10 17.30
C TRP A 115 -12.37 -17.49 17.89
N SER A 116 -13.03 -16.62 17.15
CA SER A 116 -14.27 -15.95 17.59
C SER A 116 -15.45 -16.90 17.81
N ASP A 117 -15.36 -18.15 17.36
CA ASP A 117 -16.30 -19.24 17.65
C ASP A 117 -15.93 -20.06 18.91
N GLY A 118 -14.87 -19.68 19.62
CA GLY A 118 -14.41 -20.28 20.87
C GLY A 118 -13.45 -21.46 20.70
N ARG A 119 -13.13 -21.93 19.49
CA ARG A 119 -12.14 -22.99 19.24
C ARG A 119 -10.72 -22.46 19.46
N PRO A 120 -9.78 -23.29 19.96
CA PRO A 120 -8.41 -22.85 20.16
C PRO A 120 -7.68 -22.68 18.83
N LEU A 121 -6.76 -21.70 18.77
CA LEU A 121 -5.75 -21.59 17.72
C LEU A 121 -4.73 -22.72 17.91
N VAL A 122 -4.42 -23.46 16.83
CA VAL A 122 -3.45 -24.56 16.85
C VAL A 122 -2.53 -24.52 15.62
N ALA A 123 -1.39 -25.20 15.68
CA ALA A 123 -0.41 -25.25 14.59
C ALA A 123 -1.00 -25.74 13.24
N LYS A 124 -2.05 -26.56 13.27
CA LYS A 124 -2.76 -26.99 12.07
C LYS A 124 -3.40 -25.82 11.31
N ASP A 125 -3.86 -24.78 12.00
CA ASP A 125 -4.42 -23.58 11.35
C ASP A 125 -3.36 -22.89 10.49
N VAL A 126 -2.12 -22.84 10.98
CA VAL A 126 -0.98 -22.28 10.21
C VAL A 126 -0.70 -23.17 8.98
N VAL A 127 -0.66 -24.49 9.13
CA VAL A 127 -0.45 -25.42 8.00
C VAL A 127 -1.51 -25.21 6.92
N THR A 128 -2.78 -25.15 7.32
CA THR A 128 -3.91 -24.91 6.39
C THR A 128 -3.82 -23.53 5.75
N THR A 129 -3.46 -22.51 6.51
CA THR A 129 -3.25 -21.15 5.98
C THR A 129 -2.28 -21.14 4.80
N PHE A 130 -1.09 -21.73 4.97
CA PHE A 130 -0.09 -21.76 3.89
C PHE A 130 -0.51 -22.65 2.71
N ALA A 131 -1.27 -23.72 2.96
CA ALA A 131 -1.84 -24.55 1.89
C ALA A 131 -2.86 -23.76 1.05
N VAL A 132 -3.76 -23.02 1.70
CA VAL A 132 -4.74 -22.16 1.03
C VAL A 132 -4.05 -21.00 0.30
N HIS A 133 -3.09 -20.34 0.95
CA HIS A 133 -2.29 -19.29 0.31
C HIS A 133 -1.63 -19.79 -0.98
N ARG A 134 -1.01 -20.97 -0.94
CA ARG A 134 -0.41 -21.62 -2.14
C ARG A 134 -1.46 -21.88 -3.23
N ALA A 135 -2.65 -22.32 -2.87
CA ALA A 135 -3.72 -22.59 -3.83
C ALA A 135 -4.25 -21.30 -4.51
N VAL A 136 -4.28 -20.19 -3.78
CA VAL A 136 -4.80 -18.90 -4.29
C VAL A 136 -3.74 -18.11 -5.06
N THR A 137 -2.50 -18.04 -4.55
CA THR A 137 -1.45 -17.13 -5.06
C THR A 137 -0.30 -17.83 -5.78
N GLY A 138 -0.22 -19.17 -5.69
CA GLY A 138 0.96 -19.95 -6.08
C GLY A 138 1.96 -20.14 -4.94
N GLY A 139 1.79 -19.44 -3.81
CA GLY A 139 2.64 -19.54 -2.63
C GLY A 139 3.99 -18.85 -2.76
N TYR A 140 4.88 -19.16 -1.83
CA TYR A 140 6.25 -18.65 -1.80
C TYR A 140 7.18 -19.65 -2.50
N ASP A 141 7.98 -19.21 -3.46
CA ASP A 141 8.83 -20.07 -4.31
C ASP A 141 9.96 -20.78 -3.54
N TYR A 142 10.33 -20.22 -2.39
CA TYR A 142 11.34 -20.79 -1.50
C TYR A 142 10.76 -21.69 -0.40
N LEU A 143 9.42 -21.70 -0.18
CA LEU A 143 8.77 -22.49 0.86
C LEU A 143 8.50 -23.90 0.36
N ASP A 144 9.23 -24.88 0.93
CA ASP A 144 9.07 -26.31 0.62
C ASP A 144 7.88 -26.92 1.36
N SER A 145 7.89 -26.84 2.69
CA SER A 145 6.88 -27.47 3.54
C SER A 145 6.55 -26.68 4.79
N VAL A 146 5.34 -26.92 5.32
CA VAL A 146 4.86 -26.39 6.61
C VAL A 146 4.35 -27.55 7.43
N THR A 147 4.96 -27.81 8.58
CA THR A 147 4.70 -28.98 9.41
C THR A 147 4.35 -28.60 10.84
N ALA A 148 3.20 -29.05 11.33
CA ALA A 148 2.85 -28.94 12.74
C ALA A 148 3.66 -29.96 13.55
N ASN A 149 4.57 -29.48 14.40
CA ASN A 149 5.40 -30.35 15.28
C ASN A 149 4.57 -30.88 16.45
N ASN A 150 3.66 -30.06 16.95
CA ASN A 150 2.69 -30.34 17.99
C ASN A 150 1.52 -29.32 17.88
N ALA A 151 0.67 -29.22 18.87
CA ALA A 151 -0.48 -28.31 18.85
C ALA A 151 -0.10 -26.82 18.79
N THR A 152 1.09 -26.44 19.29
CA THR A 152 1.52 -25.04 19.45
C THR A 152 2.83 -24.70 18.74
N ALA A 153 3.44 -25.62 18.01
CA ALA A 153 4.68 -25.37 17.29
C ALA A 153 4.56 -25.81 15.82
N VAL A 154 5.00 -24.95 14.91
CA VAL A 154 4.99 -25.19 13.47
C VAL A 154 6.35 -24.83 12.89
N THR A 155 6.88 -25.71 12.03
CA THR A 155 8.14 -25.49 11.31
C THR A 155 7.87 -25.33 9.82
N LEU A 156 8.45 -24.29 9.24
CA LEU A 156 8.47 -23.98 7.83
C LEU A 156 9.87 -24.30 7.30
N THR A 157 9.97 -25.17 6.29
CA THR A 157 11.23 -25.58 5.68
C THR A 157 11.37 -24.95 4.30
N PHE A 158 12.59 -24.55 3.94
CA PHE A 158 12.85 -23.82 2.71
C PHE A 158 13.64 -24.66 1.72
N THR A 159 13.41 -24.45 0.41
CA THR A 159 14.17 -25.07 -0.69
C THR A 159 15.58 -24.48 -0.83
N ARG A 160 15.82 -23.30 -0.27
CA ARG A 160 17.09 -22.58 -0.22
C ARG A 160 17.15 -21.70 1.04
N PRO A 161 18.32 -21.30 1.52
CA PRO A 161 18.45 -20.34 2.63
C PRO A 161 17.65 -19.08 2.36
N CYS A 162 16.83 -18.63 3.34
CA CYS A 162 15.98 -17.45 3.22
C CYS A 162 15.80 -16.73 4.55
N SER A 163 16.76 -15.88 4.91
CA SER A 163 16.73 -15.11 6.17
C SER A 163 15.58 -14.09 6.20
N VAL A 164 15.10 -13.63 5.04
CA VAL A 164 13.98 -12.68 4.91
C VAL A 164 12.61 -13.33 5.14
N ALA A 165 12.54 -14.65 5.14
CA ALA A 165 11.31 -15.42 5.33
C ALA A 165 10.60 -15.12 6.67
N LEU A 166 11.36 -14.74 7.72
CA LEU A 166 10.78 -14.42 9.02
C LEU A 166 9.69 -13.36 8.92
N GLN A 167 10.00 -12.26 8.27
CA GLN A 167 9.09 -11.11 8.18
C GLN A 167 7.95 -11.40 7.20
N GLU A 168 8.25 -11.98 6.06
CA GLU A 168 7.28 -12.27 5.02
C GLU A 168 6.27 -13.34 5.48
N LEU A 169 6.75 -14.49 5.97
CA LEU A 169 5.88 -15.57 6.42
C LEU A 169 5.21 -15.25 7.77
N GLY A 170 5.91 -14.52 8.65
CA GLY A 170 5.37 -14.08 9.93
C GLY A 170 4.23 -13.08 9.80
N SER A 171 4.19 -12.29 8.72
CA SER A 171 3.12 -11.34 8.41
C SER A 171 1.90 -11.99 7.73
N GLN A 172 1.95 -13.28 7.40
CA GLN A 172 0.81 -13.99 6.81
C GLN A 172 -0.37 -14.03 7.80
N LEU A 173 -1.53 -13.57 7.35
CA LEU A 173 -2.78 -13.65 8.13
C LEU A 173 -3.18 -15.11 8.33
N ILE A 174 -3.42 -15.51 9.57
CA ILE A 174 -3.76 -16.88 9.92
C ILE A 174 -5.26 -17.09 9.86
N ALA A 175 -5.68 -18.20 9.26
CA ALA A 175 -7.08 -18.57 9.04
C ALA A 175 -7.39 -19.94 9.66
N PRO A 176 -8.63 -20.16 10.16
CA PRO A 176 -8.98 -21.38 10.88
C PRO A 176 -9.10 -22.61 9.96
N ASP A 177 -8.41 -23.70 10.29
CA ASP A 177 -8.45 -24.96 9.55
C ASP A 177 -9.88 -25.50 9.39
N HIS A 178 -10.68 -25.46 10.47
CA HIS A 178 -12.03 -26.00 10.47
C HIS A 178 -13.02 -25.27 9.55
N VAL A 179 -12.65 -24.08 9.04
CA VAL A 179 -13.41 -23.36 8.01
C VAL A 179 -12.77 -23.58 6.64
N TRP A 180 -11.48 -23.24 6.52
CA TRP A 180 -10.82 -23.11 5.23
C TRP A 180 -10.42 -24.43 4.59
N SER A 181 -10.22 -25.51 5.36
CA SER A 181 -9.93 -26.83 4.80
C SER A 181 -11.11 -27.44 4.02
N ALA A 182 -12.33 -26.93 4.23
CA ALA A 182 -13.53 -27.39 3.53
C ALA A 182 -13.89 -26.57 2.28
N ILE A 183 -13.18 -25.45 2.03
CA ILE A 183 -13.46 -24.56 0.90
C ILE A 183 -12.74 -25.07 -0.35
N SER A 184 -13.49 -25.48 -1.36
CA SER A 184 -12.94 -26.00 -2.62
C SER A 184 -12.36 -24.93 -3.53
N GLU A 185 -12.96 -23.72 -3.53
CA GLU A 185 -12.56 -22.58 -4.37
C GLU A 185 -12.19 -21.38 -3.47
N PRO A 186 -11.05 -21.43 -2.76
CA PRO A 186 -10.72 -20.42 -1.75
C PRO A 186 -10.52 -19.02 -2.34
N ALA A 187 -10.12 -18.87 -3.60
CA ALA A 187 -9.99 -17.59 -4.27
C ALA A 187 -11.35 -16.89 -4.49
N GLU A 188 -12.41 -17.68 -4.69
CA GLU A 188 -13.76 -17.18 -4.98
C GLU A 188 -14.65 -17.08 -3.73
N TYR A 189 -14.19 -17.60 -2.59
CA TYR A 189 -14.97 -17.59 -1.37
C TYR A 189 -14.96 -16.20 -0.70
N PRO A 190 -16.09 -15.48 -0.62
CA PRO A 190 -16.11 -14.10 -0.12
C PRO A 190 -16.02 -14.02 1.41
N ASN A 191 -16.12 -15.15 2.14
CA ASN A 191 -16.06 -15.19 3.60
C ASN A 191 -16.89 -14.10 4.30
N PRO A 192 -18.21 -14.03 4.08
CA PRO A 192 -19.04 -12.90 4.50
C PRO A 192 -19.23 -12.77 6.02
N GLU A 193 -19.02 -13.87 6.76
CA GLU A 193 -19.11 -13.96 8.23
C GLU A 193 -17.79 -14.55 8.75
N PRO A 194 -16.74 -13.73 8.90
CA PRO A 194 -15.41 -14.24 9.22
C PRO A 194 -15.32 -14.79 10.65
N ILE A 195 -14.72 -15.99 10.77
CA ILE A 195 -14.25 -16.56 12.04
C ILE A 195 -12.76 -16.27 12.13
N ALA A 196 -12.34 -15.46 13.13
CA ALA A 196 -10.99 -14.94 13.21
C ALA A 196 -10.56 -14.70 14.66
N THR A 197 -9.31 -14.32 14.90
CA THR A 197 -8.74 -14.09 16.23
C THR A 197 -8.73 -12.63 16.66
N GLY A 198 -8.91 -11.70 15.71
CA GLY A 198 -8.72 -10.27 15.95
C GLY A 198 -9.71 -9.59 16.88
N PRO A 199 -9.47 -8.32 17.23
CA PRO A 199 -10.29 -7.57 18.18
C PRO A 199 -11.70 -7.25 17.70
N PHE A 200 -11.97 -7.23 16.38
CA PHE A 200 -13.27 -6.89 15.80
C PHE A 200 -13.64 -7.88 14.71
N THR A 201 -14.44 -8.88 15.03
CA THR A 201 -14.72 -9.99 14.10
C THR A 201 -16.17 -10.03 13.60
N ARG A 202 -17.09 -9.32 14.25
CA ARG A 202 -18.52 -9.38 13.88
C ARG A 202 -18.89 -8.23 12.94
N VAL A 203 -19.23 -8.57 11.70
CA VAL A 203 -19.71 -7.62 10.70
C VAL A 203 -21.18 -7.28 10.92
N ALA A 204 -21.51 -5.99 10.99
CA ALA A 204 -22.86 -5.48 11.18
C ALA A 204 -23.20 -4.36 10.19
N ASN A 205 -24.48 -4.10 9.98
CA ASN A 205 -25.00 -2.99 9.18
C ASN A 205 -24.35 -2.83 7.78
N PHE A 206 -24.00 -3.95 7.15
CA PHE A 206 -23.26 -3.94 5.89
C PHE A 206 -24.12 -3.39 4.72
N GLN A 207 -23.59 -2.35 4.08
CA GLN A 207 -24.09 -1.74 2.86
C GLN A 207 -22.91 -1.37 1.95
N ALA A 208 -23.18 -1.05 0.69
CA ALA A 208 -22.14 -0.66 -0.26
C ALA A 208 -21.38 0.63 0.15
N GLN A 209 -21.98 1.51 0.94
CA GLN A 209 -21.40 2.78 1.39
C GLN A 209 -20.88 2.74 2.83
N SER A 210 -21.24 1.72 3.62
CA SER A 210 -20.78 1.61 5.01
C SER A 210 -20.94 0.21 5.56
N PHE A 211 -20.14 -0.12 6.56
CA PHE A 211 -20.34 -1.28 7.43
C PHE A 211 -19.74 -1.02 8.81
N ASP A 212 -20.20 -1.78 9.78
CA ASP A 212 -19.68 -1.73 11.14
C ASP A 212 -18.95 -3.04 11.48
N LEU A 213 -17.83 -2.92 12.19
CA LEU A 213 -17.13 -4.03 12.82
C LEU A 213 -17.31 -3.90 14.34
N MET A 214 -17.84 -4.94 14.96
CA MET A 214 -18.13 -4.98 16.38
C MET A 214 -17.10 -5.82 17.12
N PRO A 215 -16.83 -5.50 18.40
CA PRO A 215 -15.82 -6.18 19.20
C PRO A 215 -15.97 -7.71 19.24
N ASN A 216 -14.85 -8.39 19.28
CA ASN A 216 -14.73 -9.81 19.59
C ASN A 216 -14.70 -9.99 21.12
N PRO A 217 -15.74 -10.52 21.76
CA PRO A 217 -15.80 -10.63 23.22
C PRO A 217 -14.79 -11.64 23.80
N THR A 218 -14.27 -12.53 22.94
CA THR A 218 -13.29 -13.56 23.32
C THR A 218 -11.88 -13.20 22.89
N TYR A 219 -11.63 -11.94 22.52
CA TYR A 219 -10.33 -11.48 22.06
C TYR A 219 -9.24 -11.78 23.10
N TRP A 220 -8.19 -12.47 22.67
CA TRP A 220 -7.10 -12.92 23.54
C TRP A 220 -6.31 -11.76 24.18
N GLY A 221 -6.23 -10.61 23.50
CA GLY A 221 -5.59 -9.39 24.02
C GLY A 221 -6.27 -8.84 25.27
N ASN A 222 -7.55 -9.12 25.49
CA ASN A 222 -8.27 -8.68 26.69
C ASN A 222 -7.79 -9.36 28.00
N LYS A 223 -7.09 -10.50 27.91
CA LYS A 223 -6.62 -11.28 29.06
C LYS A 223 -5.20 -10.89 29.53
N ARG A 224 -4.44 -10.14 28.72
CA ARG A 224 -3.03 -9.81 29.05
C ARG A 224 -2.89 -8.83 30.22
N GLN A 225 -3.90 -8.11 30.58
CA GLN A 225 -3.88 -7.11 31.67
C GLN A 225 -3.93 -7.77 33.06
N ASP A 226 -4.47 -8.97 33.19
CA ASP A 226 -4.64 -9.63 34.50
C ASP A 226 -3.36 -10.37 34.95
N ASP A 227 -2.49 -10.74 34.02
CA ASP A 227 -1.29 -11.54 34.29
C ASP A 227 -0.02 -10.69 34.57
N ASP A 228 0.04 -9.43 34.11
CA ASP A 228 1.24 -8.56 34.21
C ASP A 228 1.32 -7.73 35.51
N VAL A 229 0.41 -7.89 36.46
CA VAL A 229 0.42 -7.13 37.75
C VAL A 229 1.43 -7.69 38.76
N GLY A 230 2.21 -8.70 38.41
CA GLY A 230 2.96 -9.55 39.35
C GLY A 230 4.46 -9.35 39.46
N ASP A 231 5.19 -8.61 38.59
CA ASP A 231 6.64 -8.43 38.80
C ASP A 231 7.22 -7.18 38.10
N SER A 232 7.36 -6.10 38.86
CA SER A 232 7.89 -4.82 38.41
C SER A 232 9.40 -4.68 38.71
N THR A 233 10.26 -5.52 38.12
CA THR A 233 11.73 -5.37 38.23
C THR A 233 12.50 -5.58 36.94
N SER A 234 12.01 -5.17 35.78
CA SER A 234 12.85 -5.03 34.59
C SER A 234 12.57 -3.70 33.88
N SER A 235 13.54 -2.79 34.03
CA SER A 235 13.58 -1.51 33.36
C SER A 235 14.05 -1.67 31.91
N SER A 236 13.20 -2.15 31.04
CA SER A 236 13.30 -1.90 29.61
C SER A 236 11.92 -1.38 29.18
N ALA A 237 11.88 -0.08 28.89
CA ALA A 237 10.66 0.59 28.42
C ALA A 237 10.37 0.19 26.97
N THR A 238 10.03 -1.07 26.76
CA THR A 238 9.24 -1.51 25.60
C THR A 238 7.78 -1.35 26.01
N ALA A 239 7.12 -0.38 25.39
CA ALA A 239 5.71 -0.09 25.62
C ALA A 239 4.90 -1.40 25.61
N SER A 240 4.26 -1.71 26.74
CA SER A 240 3.24 -2.75 26.85
C SER A 240 2.01 -2.30 26.04
N THR A 241 2.04 -2.55 24.72
CA THR A 241 1.05 -2.06 23.75
C THR A 241 -0.12 -3.03 23.54
N ALA A 242 -0.42 -3.87 24.51
CA ALA A 242 -1.46 -4.88 24.37
C ALA A 242 -2.62 -4.71 25.36
N ASP A 243 -3.01 -3.48 25.61
CA ASP A 243 -4.27 -3.21 26.29
C ASP A 243 -5.44 -3.45 25.32
N HIS A 244 -6.50 -4.05 25.84
CA HIS A 244 -7.67 -4.47 25.08
C HIS A 244 -8.29 -3.32 24.27
N ALA A 245 -8.82 -3.66 23.09
CA ALA A 245 -9.61 -2.73 22.29
C ALA A 245 -10.80 -2.20 23.10
N SER A 246 -10.70 -0.97 23.58
CA SER A 246 -11.79 -0.32 24.32
C SER A 246 -12.72 0.49 23.41
N VAL A 247 -12.39 0.56 22.11
CA VAL A 247 -13.24 1.18 21.10
C VAL A 247 -14.54 0.37 20.97
N PRO A 248 -15.72 1.00 21.08
CA PRO A 248 -17.01 0.28 21.06
C PRO A 248 -17.32 -0.44 19.73
N GLY A 249 -16.62 -0.10 18.67
CA GLY A 249 -16.72 -0.66 17.34
C GLY A 249 -16.15 0.30 16.31
N ILE A 250 -15.99 -0.17 15.08
CA ILE A 250 -15.46 0.59 13.96
C ILE A 250 -16.58 0.77 12.94
N ARG A 251 -16.75 1.97 12.41
CA ARG A 251 -17.59 2.26 11.25
C ARG A 251 -16.73 2.62 10.06
N MET A 252 -16.79 1.81 9.03
CA MET A 252 -16.13 2.08 7.75
C MET A 252 -17.08 2.85 6.83
N LEU A 253 -16.58 3.92 6.21
CA LEU A 253 -17.33 4.74 5.24
C LEU A 253 -16.65 4.70 3.87
N ALA A 254 -17.46 4.61 2.81
CA ALA A 254 -17.01 4.68 1.43
C ALA A 254 -17.24 6.07 0.85
N PHE A 255 -16.24 6.61 0.14
CA PHE A 255 -16.29 7.88 -0.55
C PHE A 255 -15.88 7.73 -2.01
N ALA A 256 -16.33 8.65 -2.86
CA ALA A 256 -16.04 8.63 -4.29
C ALA A 256 -14.62 9.14 -4.62
N GLY A 257 -13.98 9.87 -3.72
CA GLY A 257 -12.64 10.43 -3.90
C GLY A 257 -12.18 11.20 -2.65
N ASN A 258 -10.90 11.61 -2.65
CA ASN A 258 -10.28 12.33 -1.53
C ASN A 258 -11.09 13.55 -1.09
N ASP A 259 -11.59 14.36 -2.03
CA ASP A 259 -12.32 15.59 -1.70
C ASP A 259 -13.57 15.34 -0.85
N SER A 260 -14.35 14.30 -1.16
CA SER A 260 -15.54 13.94 -0.39
C SER A 260 -15.19 13.37 0.98
N ALA A 261 -14.13 12.59 1.09
CA ALA A 261 -13.63 12.08 2.36
C ALA A 261 -13.04 13.20 3.24
N ASN A 262 -12.33 14.15 2.62
CA ASN A 262 -11.79 15.33 3.31
C ASN A 262 -12.90 16.24 3.84
N LEU A 263 -13.98 16.44 3.06
CA LEU A 263 -15.14 17.20 3.53
C LEU A 263 -15.78 16.54 4.77
N ALA A 264 -15.91 15.21 4.77
CA ALA A 264 -16.43 14.48 5.94
C ALA A 264 -15.50 14.59 7.16
N ALA A 265 -14.18 14.60 6.97
CA ALA A 265 -13.22 14.83 8.04
C ALA A 265 -13.33 16.26 8.61
N VAL A 266 -13.43 17.27 7.73
CA VAL A 266 -13.58 18.67 8.12
C VAL A 266 -14.90 18.92 8.83
N SER A 267 -16.00 18.24 8.46
CA SER A 267 -17.31 18.36 9.13
C SER A 267 -17.40 17.61 10.48
N GLY A 268 -16.39 16.77 10.82
CA GLY A 268 -16.37 16.01 12.08
C GLY A 268 -17.11 14.68 12.01
N ASP A 269 -17.45 14.21 10.80
CA ASP A 269 -18.13 12.93 10.60
C ASP A 269 -17.15 11.74 10.64
N VAL A 270 -15.85 12.00 10.65
CA VAL A 270 -14.74 11.03 10.60
C VAL A 270 -13.79 11.29 11.76
N ASP A 271 -13.37 10.24 12.46
CA ASP A 271 -12.41 10.32 13.57
C ASP A 271 -10.96 10.09 13.11
N TRP A 272 -10.75 9.25 12.10
CA TRP A 272 -9.44 8.90 11.54
C TRP A 272 -9.48 9.02 10.02
N ALA A 273 -8.67 9.91 9.44
CA ALA A 273 -8.63 10.24 8.01
C ALA A 273 -7.27 9.82 7.40
N PRO A 274 -7.16 8.64 6.75
CA PRO A 274 -5.91 8.11 6.21
C PRO A 274 -5.61 8.56 4.77
N GLN A 275 -6.38 9.50 4.21
CA GLN A 275 -6.21 9.99 2.84
C GLN A 275 -5.45 11.32 2.76
N TYR A 276 -4.90 11.61 1.58
CA TYR A 276 -4.28 12.91 1.29
C TYR A 276 -5.27 14.06 1.45
N MET A 277 -4.82 15.13 2.10
CA MET A 277 -5.53 16.39 2.23
C MET A 277 -4.58 17.55 1.91
N ALA A 278 -4.84 18.24 0.81
CA ALA A 278 -4.08 19.45 0.46
C ALA A 278 -4.28 20.52 1.53
N ASP A 279 -3.21 21.30 1.81
CA ASP A 279 -3.25 22.41 2.78
C ASP A 279 -3.88 22.04 4.12
N ILE A 280 -3.59 20.84 4.63
CA ILE A 280 -4.22 20.25 5.83
C ILE A 280 -4.21 21.22 7.03
N GLN A 281 -3.19 22.08 7.15
CA GLN A 281 -3.12 23.07 8.22
C GLN A 281 -4.35 23.99 8.20
N SER A 282 -4.61 24.65 7.08
CA SER A 282 -5.73 25.59 6.95
C SER A 282 -7.07 24.91 6.73
N ALA A 283 -7.06 23.77 6.03
CA ALA A 283 -8.28 23.04 5.68
C ALA A 283 -8.87 22.28 6.87
N TYR A 284 -8.03 21.75 7.75
CA TYR A 284 -8.45 20.85 8.83
C TYR A 284 -8.00 21.32 10.21
N ILE A 285 -6.69 21.52 10.45
CA ILE A 285 -6.15 21.80 11.79
C ILE A 285 -6.67 23.13 12.34
N ASP A 286 -6.60 24.22 11.56
CA ASP A 286 -7.01 25.56 12.00
C ASP A 286 -8.52 25.68 12.29
N LYS A 287 -9.33 24.67 11.90
CA LYS A 287 -10.77 24.65 12.20
C LYS A 287 -11.06 24.23 13.64
N ASP A 288 -10.17 23.40 14.22
CA ASP A 288 -10.23 22.97 15.62
C ASP A 288 -8.82 22.54 16.08
N PRO A 289 -7.92 23.50 16.35
CA PRO A 289 -6.52 23.19 16.71
C PRO A 289 -6.36 22.52 18.06
N ALA A 290 -7.42 22.42 18.87
CA ALA A 290 -7.40 21.73 20.15
C ALA A 290 -7.56 20.23 20.01
N HIS A 291 -8.25 19.78 18.95
CA HIS A 291 -8.64 18.36 18.80
C HIS A 291 -8.20 17.75 17.46
N ARG A 292 -7.77 18.53 16.49
CA ARG A 292 -7.39 18.03 15.16
C ARG A 292 -5.90 17.94 15.03
N HIS A 293 -5.44 16.78 14.59
CA HIS A 293 -4.03 16.45 14.50
C HIS A 293 -3.72 15.75 13.17
N TYR A 294 -2.49 15.83 12.73
CA TYR A 294 -1.97 15.00 11.66
C TYR A 294 -0.54 14.57 11.94
N TRP A 295 -0.14 13.47 11.35
CA TRP A 295 1.23 13.00 11.35
C TRP A 295 1.48 12.18 10.09
N PHE A 296 2.46 12.60 9.30
CA PHE A 296 2.82 11.99 8.03
C PHE A 296 4.26 11.46 8.10
N PRO A 297 4.50 10.34 8.78
CA PRO A 297 5.82 9.73 8.78
C PRO A 297 6.21 9.31 7.38
N GLY A 298 7.53 9.30 7.09
CA GLY A 298 8.07 8.69 5.90
C GLY A 298 7.70 7.20 5.86
N ALA A 299 7.27 6.72 4.70
CA ALA A 299 7.04 5.30 4.49
C ALA A 299 8.32 4.58 4.08
N ASP A 300 8.33 3.27 4.22
CA ASP A 300 9.30 2.37 3.61
C ASP A 300 9.09 2.23 2.08
N SER A 301 7.94 2.66 1.58
CA SER A 301 7.59 2.68 0.15
C SER A 301 8.05 3.98 -0.51
N THR A 302 8.49 3.86 -1.75
CA THR A 302 8.83 5.00 -2.61
C THR A 302 7.80 5.11 -3.72
N ILE A 303 7.26 6.31 -3.90
CA ILE A 303 6.45 6.63 -5.09
C ILE A 303 7.41 6.84 -6.25
N GLN A 304 7.11 6.17 -7.35
CA GLN A 304 8.01 6.06 -8.49
C GLN A 304 7.26 6.29 -9.80
N TRP A 305 7.97 6.82 -10.78
CA TRP A 305 7.54 6.80 -12.16
C TRP A 305 8.04 5.50 -12.79
N THR A 306 7.11 4.59 -13.02
CA THR A 306 7.36 3.24 -13.55
C THR A 306 7.21 3.25 -15.06
N LEU A 307 8.22 2.74 -15.76
CA LEU A 307 8.30 2.71 -17.21
C LEU A 307 8.31 1.24 -17.67
N ASN A 308 7.55 0.91 -18.69
CA ASN A 308 7.51 -0.45 -19.22
C ASN A 308 8.81 -0.78 -19.99
N THR A 309 9.77 -1.43 -19.34
CA THR A 309 11.10 -1.69 -19.88
C THR A 309 11.13 -2.72 -21.03
N THR A 310 10.01 -3.35 -21.35
CA THR A 310 9.90 -4.22 -22.52
C THR A 310 9.75 -3.46 -23.85
N ARG A 311 9.55 -2.14 -23.78
CA ARG A 311 9.29 -1.26 -24.92
C ARG A 311 10.43 -0.26 -25.12
N ALA A 312 10.78 0.01 -26.37
CA ALA A 312 11.58 1.19 -26.69
C ALA A 312 10.72 2.47 -26.51
N PRO A 313 11.29 3.57 -25.98
CA PRO A 313 12.70 3.75 -25.59
C PRO A 313 13.01 3.36 -24.15
N TYR A 314 12.04 2.85 -23.38
CA TYR A 314 12.17 2.58 -21.94
C TYR A 314 13.09 1.40 -21.59
N ASN A 315 13.41 0.55 -22.57
CA ASN A 315 14.40 -0.52 -22.44
C ASN A 315 15.85 0.00 -22.39
N ASP A 316 16.09 1.26 -22.79
CA ASP A 316 17.41 1.89 -22.75
C ASP A 316 17.67 2.55 -21.38
N PRO A 317 18.66 2.09 -20.57
CA PRO A 317 18.97 2.72 -19.30
C PRO A 317 19.49 4.16 -19.45
N ALA A 318 20.14 4.51 -20.58
CA ALA A 318 20.59 5.89 -20.83
C ALA A 318 19.39 6.83 -20.98
N PHE A 319 18.33 6.40 -21.66
CA PHE A 319 17.07 7.13 -21.77
C PHE A 319 16.42 7.32 -20.40
N ARG A 320 16.29 6.25 -19.58
CA ARG A 320 15.69 6.34 -18.25
C ARG A 320 16.44 7.28 -17.31
N LYS A 321 17.80 7.25 -17.36
CA LYS A 321 18.66 8.15 -16.58
C LYS A 321 18.47 9.61 -16.99
N ALA A 322 18.38 9.88 -18.28
CA ALA A 322 18.11 11.22 -18.80
C ALA A 322 16.74 11.73 -18.35
N LEU A 323 15.69 10.88 -18.40
CA LEU A 323 14.39 11.22 -17.87
C LEU A 323 14.45 11.52 -16.36
N SER A 324 15.23 10.77 -15.59
CA SER A 324 15.38 11.01 -14.15
C SER A 324 15.96 12.39 -13.84
N GLN A 325 16.94 12.84 -14.62
CA GLN A 325 17.52 14.20 -14.49
C GLN A 325 16.60 15.30 -15.02
N ALA A 326 15.66 14.97 -15.91
CA ALA A 326 14.64 15.91 -16.38
C ALA A 326 13.53 16.19 -15.36
N VAL A 327 13.34 15.34 -14.34
CA VAL A 327 12.24 15.45 -13.37
C VAL A 327 12.64 16.30 -12.18
N ASP A 328 11.90 17.40 -11.95
CA ASP A 328 12.05 18.30 -10.79
C ASP A 328 11.31 17.77 -9.57
N ARG A 329 11.98 16.92 -8.81
CA ARG A 329 11.47 16.32 -7.56
C ARG A 329 11.22 17.35 -6.48
N THR A 330 11.98 18.45 -6.48
CA THR A 330 11.80 19.55 -5.52
C THR A 330 10.43 20.22 -5.72
N THR A 331 10.09 20.54 -6.97
CA THR A 331 8.77 21.11 -7.30
C THR A 331 7.66 20.07 -7.08
N ILE A 332 7.89 18.79 -7.41
CA ILE A 332 6.94 17.70 -7.10
C ILE A 332 6.62 17.67 -5.60
N CYS A 333 7.64 17.65 -4.73
CA CYS A 333 7.43 17.60 -3.29
C CYS A 333 6.82 18.89 -2.74
N ALA A 334 7.29 20.04 -3.16
CA ALA A 334 6.83 21.33 -2.64
C ALA A 334 5.39 21.67 -3.09
N THR A 335 5.05 21.39 -4.35
CA THR A 335 3.78 21.80 -4.96
C THR A 335 2.84 20.60 -5.11
N GLY A 336 3.30 19.51 -5.72
CA GLY A 336 2.46 18.33 -5.97
C GLY A 336 2.05 17.63 -4.68
N MET A 337 2.96 17.59 -3.69
CA MET A 337 2.75 16.95 -2.40
C MET A 337 2.57 17.94 -1.25
N SER A 338 2.27 19.21 -1.54
CA SER A 338 2.03 20.28 -0.55
C SER A 338 3.15 20.43 0.50
N GLY A 339 4.39 20.09 0.16
CA GLY A 339 5.55 20.12 1.07
C GLY A 339 5.66 18.96 2.06
N TYR A 340 4.80 17.96 1.99
CA TYR A 340 4.77 16.81 2.92
C TYR A 340 5.65 15.63 2.51
N ALA A 341 6.32 15.70 1.37
CA ALA A 341 7.29 14.72 0.91
C ALA A 341 8.69 15.33 0.76
N GLN A 342 9.71 14.48 0.71
CA GLN A 342 11.08 14.86 0.38
C GLN A 342 11.49 14.21 -0.94
N PRO A 343 12.36 14.85 -1.74
CA PRO A 343 12.89 14.23 -2.96
C PRO A 343 13.56 12.89 -2.70
N ALA A 344 13.27 11.88 -3.54
CA ALA A 344 13.98 10.61 -3.49
C ALA A 344 15.42 10.77 -3.94
N ASP A 345 16.29 9.92 -3.40
CA ASP A 345 17.68 9.76 -3.83
C ASP A 345 17.85 8.56 -4.79
N PRO A 346 19.04 8.41 -5.42
CA PRO A 346 19.30 7.34 -6.38
C PRO A 346 19.30 5.90 -5.84
N THR A 347 19.21 5.70 -4.52
CA THR A 347 19.04 4.36 -3.94
C THR A 347 17.61 3.84 -4.15
N GLY A 348 16.63 4.72 -4.36
CA GLY A 348 15.21 4.39 -4.45
C GLY A 348 14.57 4.01 -3.12
N LEU A 349 15.31 4.06 -2.01
CA LEU A 349 14.82 3.67 -0.69
C LEU A 349 14.17 4.84 0.05
N GLY A 350 13.15 4.54 0.86
CA GLY A 350 12.53 5.47 1.79
C GLY A 350 13.41 5.76 3.03
N ASP A 351 12.90 6.62 3.92
CA ASP A 351 13.65 7.09 5.09
C ASP A 351 13.77 6.04 6.20
N SER A 352 12.84 5.11 6.29
CA SER A 352 12.90 3.96 7.21
C SER A 352 14.13 3.07 6.95
N PHE A 353 14.67 3.09 5.75
CA PHE A 353 15.88 2.34 5.36
C PHE A 353 17.17 3.16 5.40
N ARG A 354 17.21 4.29 6.09
CA ARG A 354 18.39 5.19 6.13
C ARG A 354 19.69 4.46 6.50
N ALA A 355 19.63 3.52 7.43
CA ALA A 355 20.80 2.73 7.87
C ALA A 355 21.33 1.76 6.79
N TRP A 356 20.54 1.50 5.75
CA TRP A 356 20.87 0.60 4.66
C TRP A 356 21.39 1.33 3.41
N LYS A 357 21.26 2.66 3.35
CA LYS A 357 21.64 3.44 2.17
C LYS A 357 23.16 3.52 2.04
N ASP A 358 23.66 3.27 0.83
CA ASP A 358 25.03 3.61 0.44
C ASP A 358 25.15 5.14 0.30
N PRO A 359 25.97 5.82 1.11
CA PRO A 359 26.10 7.26 1.04
C PRO A 359 26.61 7.77 -0.31
N ALA A 360 27.45 7.00 -1.02
CA ALA A 360 28.00 7.38 -2.32
C ALA A 360 26.92 7.32 -3.39
N VAL A 361 26.06 6.30 -3.38
CA VAL A 361 24.93 6.18 -4.31
C VAL A 361 23.89 7.26 -4.01
N ALA A 362 23.53 7.44 -2.74
CA ALA A 362 22.55 8.45 -2.33
C ALA A 362 22.94 9.88 -2.75
N ALA A 363 24.24 10.20 -2.73
CA ALA A 363 24.77 11.51 -3.13
C ALA A 363 24.99 11.67 -4.64
N ALA A 364 24.77 10.62 -5.46
CA ALA A 364 24.97 10.71 -6.90
C ALA A 364 23.94 11.64 -7.57
N PRO A 365 24.29 12.39 -8.64
CA PRO A 365 23.41 13.40 -9.22
C PRO A 365 22.27 12.84 -10.08
N LEU A 366 22.05 11.54 -10.08
CA LEU A 366 21.07 10.86 -10.93
C LEU A 366 19.61 11.31 -10.68
N CYS A 367 19.26 11.69 -9.44
CA CYS A 367 17.96 12.22 -9.05
C CYS A 367 17.95 13.77 -8.95
N THR A 368 19.06 14.44 -9.25
CA THR A 368 19.14 15.90 -9.26
C THR A 368 18.53 16.42 -10.56
N TYR A 369 17.61 17.38 -10.43
CA TYR A 369 17.04 18.07 -11.58
C TYR A 369 18.09 18.91 -12.29
N ASP A 370 18.41 18.55 -13.52
CA ASP A 370 19.28 19.30 -14.40
C ASP A 370 18.82 19.14 -15.85
N LYS A 371 18.06 20.13 -16.29
CA LYS A 371 17.50 20.18 -17.63
C LYS A 371 18.57 20.15 -18.75
N ALA A 372 19.71 20.77 -18.51
CA ALA A 372 20.79 20.83 -19.50
C ALA A 372 21.52 19.50 -19.59
N ALA A 373 21.80 18.86 -18.43
CA ALA A 373 22.38 17.52 -18.39
C ALA A 373 21.43 16.48 -18.97
N ALA A 374 20.13 16.55 -18.68
CA ALA A 374 19.10 15.68 -19.26
C ALA A 374 19.05 15.79 -20.79
N ALA A 375 19.04 17.02 -21.31
CA ALA A 375 19.06 17.28 -22.76
C ALA A 375 20.32 16.70 -23.42
N ALA A 376 21.50 16.96 -22.83
CA ALA A 376 22.77 16.43 -23.35
C ALA A 376 22.82 14.89 -23.29
N ALA A 377 22.27 14.27 -22.23
CA ALA A 377 22.20 12.80 -22.10
C ALA A 377 21.27 12.20 -23.16
N LEU A 378 20.13 12.84 -23.45
CA LEU A 378 19.22 12.43 -24.52
C LEU A 378 19.90 12.52 -25.90
N ASP A 379 20.64 13.61 -26.18
CA ASP A 379 21.40 13.78 -27.41
C ASP A 379 22.47 12.69 -27.55
N ALA A 380 23.23 12.41 -26.49
CA ALA A 380 24.26 11.38 -26.45
C ALA A 380 23.70 9.96 -26.66
N ALA A 381 22.47 9.72 -26.19
CA ALA A 381 21.76 8.46 -26.38
C ALA A 381 21.06 8.34 -27.74
N GLY A 382 21.18 9.37 -28.61
CA GLY A 382 20.65 9.36 -29.97
C GLY A 382 19.21 9.89 -30.12
N TYR A 383 18.62 10.39 -29.05
CA TYR A 383 17.29 11.01 -29.07
C TYR A 383 17.39 12.49 -29.44
N ALA A 384 17.76 12.77 -30.66
CA ALA A 384 18.08 14.13 -31.14
C ALA A 384 16.85 15.05 -31.15
N LEU A 385 17.10 16.36 -31.01
CA LEU A 385 16.08 17.41 -31.13
C LEU A 385 15.78 17.64 -32.63
N GLY A 386 14.51 17.47 -33.03
CA GLY A 386 14.03 17.76 -34.38
C GLY A 386 13.90 19.27 -34.67
N ALA A 387 13.60 19.61 -35.92
CA ALA A 387 13.47 20.99 -36.38
C ALA A 387 12.34 21.77 -35.72
N ASP A 388 11.33 21.10 -35.19
CA ASP A 388 10.19 21.65 -34.46
C ASP A 388 10.43 21.73 -32.94
N SER A 389 11.68 21.58 -32.50
CA SER A 389 12.09 21.50 -31.09
C SER A 389 11.49 20.32 -30.32
N LYS A 390 11.01 19.28 -31.03
CA LYS A 390 10.58 18.00 -30.43
C LYS A 390 11.66 16.95 -30.60
N ARG A 391 11.84 16.14 -29.56
CA ARG A 391 12.77 15.02 -29.62
C ARG A 391 12.25 13.90 -30.48
N LEU A 392 13.16 13.27 -31.19
CA LEU A 392 12.89 12.11 -32.03
C LEU A 392 13.33 10.83 -31.33
N GLY A 393 12.53 9.79 -31.48
CA GLY A 393 12.93 8.43 -31.15
C GLY A 393 14.01 7.92 -32.12
N LEU A 394 14.61 6.80 -31.79
CA LEU A 394 15.63 6.16 -32.67
C LEU A 394 15.05 5.73 -34.03
N ASP A 395 13.72 5.67 -34.14
CA ASP A 395 12.99 5.43 -35.40
C ASP A 395 12.73 6.72 -36.21
N GLY A 396 13.21 7.87 -35.73
CA GLY A 396 13.05 9.18 -36.36
C GLY A 396 11.67 9.83 -36.19
N LYS A 397 10.77 9.24 -35.39
CA LYS A 397 9.45 9.84 -35.10
C LYS A 397 9.50 10.69 -33.82
N PRO A 398 8.64 11.70 -33.68
CA PRO A 398 8.54 12.46 -32.46
C PRO A 398 8.28 11.56 -31.24
N LEU A 399 9.03 11.77 -30.16
CA LEU A 399 8.80 11.11 -28.89
C LEU A 399 7.50 11.63 -28.25
N ALA A 400 6.60 10.71 -27.96
CA ALA A 400 5.37 10.99 -27.23
C ALA A 400 5.16 9.93 -26.16
N LEU A 401 4.91 10.34 -24.93
CA LEU A 401 4.76 9.46 -23.77
C LEU A 401 3.37 9.58 -23.18
N THR A 402 2.86 8.47 -22.62
CA THR A 402 1.63 8.47 -21.82
C THR A 402 1.94 8.11 -20.38
N ILE A 403 1.44 8.90 -19.44
CA ILE A 403 1.58 8.68 -18.00
C ILE A 403 0.23 8.31 -17.44
N SER A 404 0.06 7.07 -17.01
CA SER A 404 -1.18 6.61 -16.39
C SER A 404 -1.19 6.91 -14.89
N VAL A 405 -2.30 7.47 -14.40
CA VAL A 405 -2.55 7.79 -12.99
C VAL A 405 -4.02 7.57 -12.69
N GLY A 406 -4.34 6.96 -11.56
CA GLY A 406 -5.75 6.77 -11.16
C GLY A 406 -6.49 8.10 -10.96
N SER A 407 -7.69 8.21 -11.51
CA SER A 407 -8.49 9.44 -11.55
C SER A 407 -8.85 10.02 -10.17
N THR A 408 -8.82 9.20 -9.11
CA THR A 408 -9.13 9.60 -7.73
C THR A 408 -7.93 10.09 -6.93
N SER A 409 -6.69 9.99 -7.48
CA SER A 409 -5.44 10.35 -6.83
C SER A 409 -5.03 11.78 -7.19
N SER A 410 -5.64 12.78 -6.54
CA SER A 410 -5.42 14.19 -6.85
C SER A 410 -3.98 14.65 -6.65
N ASP A 411 -3.27 14.09 -5.66
CA ASP A 411 -1.85 14.27 -5.39
C ASP A 411 -0.99 13.76 -6.56
N TRP A 412 -1.18 12.53 -7.00
CA TRP A 412 -0.38 11.94 -8.09
C TRP A 412 -0.72 12.52 -9.46
N LEU A 413 -1.96 13.00 -9.67
CA LEU A 413 -2.31 13.77 -10.86
C LEU A 413 -1.48 15.06 -10.93
N SER A 414 -1.31 15.77 -9.81
CA SER A 414 -0.45 16.95 -9.72
C SER A 414 1.02 16.60 -10.00
N VAL A 415 1.50 15.47 -9.48
CA VAL A 415 2.84 14.95 -9.78
C VAL A 415 3.03 14.69 -11.28
N ALA A 416 2.09 14.01 -11.92
CA ALA A 416 2.13 13.72 -13.35
C ALA A 416 2.10 15.00 -14.21
N GLN A 417 1.34 16.02 -13.81
CA GLN A 417 1.30 17.33 -14.48
C GLN A 417 2.68 18.02 -14.46
N ILE A 418 3.38 17.97 -13.32
CA ILE A 418 4.74 18.52 -13.21
C ILE A 418 5.70 17.73 -14.10
N ILE A 419 5.62 16.39 -14.12
CA ILE A 419 6.45 15.58 -15.02
C ILE A 419 6.20 15.93 -16.48
N VAL A 420 4.94 16.09 -16.92
CA VAL A 420 4.59 16.50 -18.29
C VAL A 420 5.25 17.83 -18.64
N GLN A 421 5.19 18.82 -17.74
CA GLN A 421 5.82 20.12 -17.96
C GLN A 421 7.35 19.99 -18.06
N ASN A 422 7.97 19.21 -17.18
CA ASN A 422 9.42 18.99 -17.20
C ASN A 422 9.90 18.28 -18.48
N LEU A 423 9.12 17.34 -19.00
CA LEU A 423 9.40 16.65 -20.25
C LEU A 423 9.30 17.60 -21.46
N ALA A 424 8.30 18.47 -21.48
CA ALA A 424 8.17 19.50 -22.52
C ALA A 424 9.39 20.41 -22.58
N ASP A 425 9.99 20.74 -21.44
CA ASP A 425 11.20 21.54 -21.32
C ASP A 425 12.45 20.93 -21.98
N VAL A 426 12.48 19.61 -22.12
CA VAL A 426 13.54 18.88 -22.83
C VAL A 426 13.11 18.38 -24.21
N GLY A 427 11.96 18.85 -24.72
CA GLY A 427 11.45 18.56 -26.07
C GLY A 427 10.68 17.23 -26.20
N ILE A 428 10.28 16.62 -25.11
CA ILE A 428 9.46 15.39 -25.11
C ILE A 428 8.00 15.75 -24.87
N SER A 429 7.09 15.30 -25.75
CA SER A 429 5.66 15.46 -25.56
C SER A 429 5.15 14.37 -24.62
N ALA A 430 4.33 14.73 -23.62
CA ALA A 430 3.69 13.76 -22.74
C ALA A 430 2.22 14.12 -22.51
N THR A 431 1.38 13.10 -22.29
CA THR A 431 -0.03 13.21 -21.95
C THR A 431 -0.33 12.39 -20.70
N ILE A 432 -1.31 12.82 -19.93
CA ILE A 432 -1.81 12.05 -18.78
C ILE A 432 -3.05 11.27 -19.25
N ASP A 433 -3.04 9.98 -18.95
CA ASP A 433 -4.19 9.09 -19.03
C ASP A 433 -4.67 8.79 -17.62
N SER A 434 -5.94 9.06 -17.32
CA SER A 434 -6.43 9.06 -15.95
C SER A 434 -7.74 8.27 -15.85
N PRO A 435 -7.69 6.94 -16.07
CA PRO A 435 -8.82 6.06 -15.90
C PRO A 435 -9.09 5.74 -14.42
N ASP A 436 -10.09 4.90 -14.16
CA ASP A 436 -10.30 4.37 -12.82
C ASP A 436 -9.10 3.53 -12.35
N TRP A 437 -8.85 3.54 -11.04
CA TRP A 437 -7.69 2.88 -10.45
C TRP A 437 -7.62 1.37 -10.73
N SER A 438 -8.79 0.72 -10.84
CA SER A 438 -8.86 -0.69 -11.25
C SER A 438 -8.32 -0.95 -12.66
N GLU A 439 -8.49 -0.02 -13.59
CA GLU A 439 -7.95 -0.12 -14.96
C GLU A 439 -6.44 0.12 -14.97
N VAL A 440 -5.96 1.11 -14.19
CA VAL A 440 -4.50 1.34 -14.03
C VAL A 440 -3.83 0.08 -13.45
N THR A 441 -4.40 -0.49 -12.39
CA THR A 441 -3.88 -1.69 -11.74
C THR A 441 -3.86 -2.87 -12.69
N ALA A 442 -4.95 -3.12 -13.42
CA ALA A 442 -5.01 -4.20 -14.41
C ALA A 442 -3.96 -4.03 -15.52
N ALA A 443 -3.72 -2.80 -15.98
CA ALA A 443 -2.69 -2.51 -16.98
C ALA A 443 -1.27 -2.71 -16.43
N LEU A 444 -1.00 -2.33 -15.17
CA LEU A 444 0.26 -2.59 -14.47
C LEU A 444 0.51 -4.09 -14.34
N GLU A 445 -0.46 -4.82 -13.80
CA GLU A 445 -0.36 -6.26 -13.55
C GLU A 445 -0.16 -7.07 -14.82
N THR A 446 -0.81 -6.71 -15.91
CA THR A 446 -0.66 -7.38 -17.22
C THR A 446 0.52 -6.84 -18.04
N GLY A 447 1.14 -5.73 -17.62
CA GLY A 447 2.25 -5.09 -18.35
C GLY A 447 1.82 -4.42 -19.64
N THR A 448 0.55 -4.01 -19.77
CA THR A 448 0.02 -3.37 -21.00
C THR A 448 0.11 -1.84 -20.97
N PHE A 449 0.48 -1.25 -19.83
CA PHE A 449 0.72 0.20 -19.69
C PHE A 449 1.96 0.66 -20.46
N GLU A 450 2.09 1.97 -20.64
CA GLU A 450 3.30 2.60 -21.19
C GLU A 450 4.19 3.12 -20.06
N THR A 451 3.75 4.11 -19.32
CA THR A 451 4.33 4.57 -18.05
C THR A 451 3.24 4.86 -17.03
N ALA A 452 3.57 4.83 -15.73
CA ALA A 452 2.61 5.12 -14.68
C ALA A 452 3.31 5.70 -13.44
N VAL A 453 2.62 6.56 -12.69
CA VAL A 453 3.01 6.89 -11.33
C VAL A 453 2.36 5.87 -10.39
N CYS A 454 3.18 5.16 -9.62
CA CYS A 454 2.69 4.16 -8.69
C CYS A 454 3.63 3.99 -7.48
N TRP A 455 3.19 3.20 -6.51
CA TRP A 455 3.96 2.82 -5.33
C TRP A 455 5.00 1.74 -5.66
N SER A 456 5.99 1.59 -4.79
CA SER A 456 6.91 0.46 -4.76
C SER A 456 6.43 -0.64 -3.81
N SER A 457 7.02 -1.83 -3.92
CA SER A 457 6.78 -2.91 -2.96
C SER A 457 7.27 -2.52 -1.57
N LEU A 458 6.53 -2.94 -0.55
CA LEU A 458 6.82 -2.73 0.87
C LEU A 458 7.49 -3.96 1.46
N GLY A 459 8.39 -3.75 2.43
CA GLY A 459 9.03 -4.82 3.18
C GLY A 459 9.72 -4.28 4.42
N ALA A 460 10.08 -5.17 5.33
CA ALA A 460 10.80 -4.80 6.55
C ALA A 460 12.30 -4.58 6.33
N THR A 461 12.83 -4.98 5.17
CA THR A 461 14.19 -4.71 4.72
C THR A 461 14.18 -4.23 3.28
N PRO A 462 15.27 -3.60 2.79
CA PRO A 462 15.39 -3.22 1.38
C PRO A 462 15.31 -4.37 0.39
N TYR A 463 15.44 -5.61 0.85
CA TYR A 463 15.38 -6.81 0.02
C TYR A 463 14.12 -6.83 -0.86
N THR A 464 12.94 -6.65 -0.27
CA THR A 464 11.65 -6.71 -0.98
C THR A 464 11.58 -5.68 -2.10
N TYR A 465 12.05 -4.46 -1.85
CA TYR A 465 12.09 -3.41 -2.86
C TYR A 465 12.97 -3.80 -4.06
N TYR A 466 14.20 -4.25 -3.80
CA TYR A 466 15.13 -4.61 -4.88
C TYR A 466 14.76 -5.93 -5.55
N GLU A 467 14.19 -6.88 -4.83
CA GLU A 467 13.66 -8.10 -5.44
C GLU A 467 12.54 -7.79 -6.43
N ALA A 468 11.57 -6.97 -6.02
CA ALA A 468 10.45 -6.55 -6.86
C ALA A 468 10.88 -5.71 -8.06
N THR A 469 11.99 -4.95 -7.96
CA THR A 469 12.41 -4.04 -9.03
C THR A 469 13.48 -4.61 -9.95
N MET A 470 14.27 -5.61 -9.50
CA MET A 470 15.48 -6.04 -10.23
C MET A 470 15.60 -7.55 -10.44
N SER A 471 14.87 -8.39 -9.68
CA SER A 471 15.04 -9.83 -9.76
C SER A 471 14.49 -10.39 -11.08
N THR A 472 15.29 -11.19 -11.77
CA THR A 472 14.85 -11.95 -12.97
C THR A 472 13.75 -12.96 -12.63
N GLN A 473 13.66 -13.43 -11.38
CA GLN A 473 12.64 -14.36 -10.91
C GLN A 473 11.25 -13.72 -10.82
N LYS A 474 11.17 -12.39 -10.68
CA LYS A 474 9.91 -11.63 -10.61
C LYS A 474 9.41 -11.15 -11.97
N VAL A 475 10.18 -11.33 -13.03
CA VAL A 475 9.78 -10.95 -14.40
C VAL A 475 8.70 -11.91 -14.91
N LYS A 476 7.56 -11.36 -15.29
CA LYS A 476 6.47 -12.10 -15.93
C LYS A 476 6.31 -11.68 -17.39
N PRO A 477 5.91 -12.56 -18.30
CA PRO A 477 5.57 -12.18 -19.69
C PRO A 477 4.45 -11.13 -19.74
N ILE A 478 4.46 -10.30 -20.78
CA ILE A 478 3.34 -9.37 -21.05
C ILE A 478 2.04 -10.18 -21.24
N GLY A 479 0.95 -9.70 -20.66
CA GLY A 479 -0.33 -10.38 -20.61
C GLY A 479 -0.47 -11.39 -19.45
N THR A 480 0.61 -11.68 -18.72
CA THR A 480 0.58 -12.51 -17.52
C THR A 480 0.48 -11.61 -16.29
N HIS A 481 -0.41 -11.97 -15.38
CA HIS A 481 -0.63 -11.25 -14.15
C HIS A 481 0.61 -11.25 -13.25
N ALA A 482 1.06 -10.08 -12.83
CA ALA A 482 2.16 -9.87 -11.90
C ALA A 482 1.72 -8.97 -10.76
N LEU A 483 2.02 -9.34 -9.53
CA LEU A 483 1.70 -8.55 -8.33
C LEU A 483 2.79 -7.52 -8.00
N GLU A 484 3.95 -7.63 -8.65
CA GLU A 484 5.13 -6.79 -8.48
C GLU A 484 5.94 -6.78 -9.79
N ASN A 485 7.05 -6.03 -9.86
CA ASN A 485 7.84 -5.90 -11.10
C ASN A 485 6.98 -5.54 -12.32
N TYR A 486 6.08 -4.56 -12.17
CA TYR A 486 5.19 -4.12 -13.23
C TYR A 486 5.94 -3.66 -14.49
N HIS A 487 7.13 -3.09 -14.31
CA HIS A 487 8.03 -2.62 -15.37
C HIS A 487 8.75 -3.74 -16.12
N ARG A 488 8.65 -5.00 -15.66
CA ARG A 488 9.20 -6.20 -16.33
C ARG A 488 10.73 -6.17 -16.51
N PHE A 489 11.45 -5.56 -15.57
CA PHE A 489 12.91 -5.51 -15.60
C PHE A 489 13.52 -6.66 -14.80
N GLY A 490 14.60 -7.25 -15.32
CA GLY A 490 15.40 -8.27 -14.64
C GLY A 490 16.90 -8.05 -14.86
N ASP A 491 17.67 -8.23 -13.78
CA ASP A 491 19.13 -8.12 -13.76
C ASP A 491 19.74 -9.34 -13.05
N GLU A 492 20.53 -10.13 -13.76
CA GLU A 492 21.14 -11.37 -13.25
C GLU A 492 22.11 -11.11 -12.09
N GLN A 493 22.86 -9.98 -12.14
CA GLN A 493 23.81 -9.65 -11.07
C GLN A 493 23.05 -9.24 -9.79
N ALA A 494 22.01 -8.44 -9.93
CA ALA A 494 21.16 -8.08 -8.80
C ALA A 494 20.46 -9.33 -8.22
N THR A 495 19.98 -10.25 -9.05
CA THR A 495 19.37 -11.52 -8.61
C THR A 495 20.36 -12.36 -7.82
N ALA A 496 21.63 -12.44 -8.26
CA ALA A 496 22.66 -13.15 -7.52
C ALA A 496 23.00 -12.49 -6.17
N LEU A 497 23.04 -11.15 -6.12
CA LEU A 497 23.25 -10.40 -4.88
C LEU A 497 22.06 -10.56 -3.92
N LEU A 498 20.82 -10.53 -4.40
CA LEU A 498 19.63 -10.81 -3.61
C LEU A 498 19.66 -12.22 -3.00
N SER A 499 20.11 -13.21 -3.76
CA SER A 499 20.31 -14.58 -3.24
C SER A 499 21.36 -14.63 -2.13
N GLN A 500 22.48 -13.87 -2.25
CA GLN A 500 23.47 -13.77 -1.19
C GLN A 500 22.92 -13.04 0.05
N PHE A 501 22.13 -11.99 -0.14
CA PHE A 501 21.46 -11.29 0.96
C PHE A 501 20.56 -12.25 1.75
N ALA A 502 19.72 -13.00 1.07
CA ALA A 502 18.81 -13.96 1.70
C ALA A 502 19.52 -15.15 2.37
N ALA A 503 20.76 -15.46 1.96
CA ALA A 503 21.53 -16.58 2.50
C ALA A 503 22.26 -16.28 3.81
N THR A 504 22.20 -15.05 4.34
CA THR A 504 22.87 -14.67 5.59
C THR A 504 21.92 -14.00 6.56
N THR A 505 22.09 -14.26 7.86
CA THR A 505 21.42 -13.56 8.97
C THR A 505 22.29 -12.44 9.56
N ASP A 506 23.54 -12.29 9.11
CA ASP A 506 24.45 -11.22 9.53
C ASP A 506 24.02 -9.89 8.86
N GLN A 507 23.47 -8.99 9.66
CA GLN A 507 22.99 -7.69 9.17
C GLN A 507 24.10 -6.83 8.57
N ALA A 508 25.32 -6.87 9.11
CA ALA A 508 26.43 -6.10 8.54
C ALA A 508 26.76 -6.59 7.13
N ARG A 509 26.76 -7.90 6.93
CA ARG A 509 26.95 -8.51 5.62
C ARG A 509 25.78 -8.20 4.67
N GLN A 510 24.55 -8.20 5.17
CA GLN A 510 23.38 -7.79 4.38
C GLN A 510 23.48 -6.34 3.92
N ILE A 511 23.96 -5.42 4.77
CA ILE A 511 24.17 -4.01 4.40
C ILE A 511 25.23 -3.89 3.30
N GLU A 512 26.35 -4.59 3.39
CA GLU A 512 27.39 -4.60 2.35
C GLU A 512 26.85 -5.08 0.99
N ILE A 513 26.05 -6.15 1.00
CA ILE A 513 25.40 -6.67 -0.22
C ILE A 513 24.38 -5.67 -0.73
N CYS A 514 23.60 -5.05 0.15
CA CYS A 514 22.61 -4.03 -0.19
C CYS A 514 23.26 -2.85 -0.91
N HIS A 515 24.45 -2.38 -0.47
CA HIS A 515 25.21 -1.32 -1.16
C HIS A 515 25.57 -1.73 -2.59
N GLN A 516 25.98 -2.97 -2.82
CA GLN A 516 26.27 -3.47 -4.17
C GLN A 516 24.99 -3.50 -5.04
N ILE A 517 23.85 -3.88 -4.47
CA ILE A 517 22.56 -3.84 -5.17
C ILE A 517 22.19 -2.40 -5.53
N GLN A 518 22.39 -1.45 -4.63
CA GLN A 518 22.11 -0.02 -4.85
C GLN A 518 22.96 0.56 -5.96
N GLN A 519 24.24 0.21 -6.02
CA GLN A 519 25.10 0.61 -7.14
C GLN A 519 24.54 0.07 -8.47
N ARG A 520 24.14 -1.20 -8.48
CA ARG A 520 23.56 -1.82 -9.67
C ARG A 520 22.20 -1.20 -10.05
N TYR A 521 21.38 -0.87 -9.05
CA TYR A 521 20.11 -0.18 -9.24
C TYR A 521 20.32 1.20 -9.89
N ALA A 522 21.25 2.01 -9.39
CA ALA A 522 21.58 3.31 -9.95
C ALA A 522 22.16 3.20 -11.38
N ASP A 523 22.95 2.14 -11.66
CA ASP A 523 23.48 1.87 -12.99
C ASP A 523 22.40 1.51 -14.01
N GLN A 524 21.38 0.78 -13.62
CA GLN A 524 20.31 0.32 -14.50
C GLN A 524 19.06 1.22 -14.45
N LEU A 525 18.78 1.82 -13.33
CA LEU A 525 17.61 2.64 -13.03
C LEU A 525 16.29 2.04 -13.57
N PRO A 526 15.87 0.86 -13.07
CA PRO A 526 14.72 0.13 -13.62
C PRO A 526 13.41 0.92 -13.50
N VAL A 527 13.29 1.77 -12.49
CA VAL A 527 12.22 2.72 -12.24
C VAL A 527 12.81 4.07 -11.85
N ILE A 528 12.06 5.15 -11.98
CA ILE A 528 12.50 6.50 -11.60
C ILE A 528 11.88 6.84 -10.24
N PRO A 529 12.65 6.83 -9.14
CA PRO A 529 12.13 7.20 -7.82
C PRO A 529 11.81 8.70 -7.80
N LEU A 530 10.66 9.04 -7.23
CA LEU A 530 10.16 10.42 -7.14
C LEU A 530 10.31 10.98 -5.73
N PHE A 531 9.72 10.31 -4.75
CA PHE A 531 9.78 10.67 -3.34
C PHE A 531 9.41 9.47 -2.46
N PRO A 532 9.96 9.36 -1.22
CA PRO A 532 9.40 8.46 -0.22
C PRO A 532 7.94 8.85 0.05
N GLY A 533 7.05 7.89 -0.06
CA GLY A 533 5.64 8.14 0.14
C GLY A 533 5.36 8.48 1.60
N PRO A 534 4.79 9.65 1.93
CA PRO A 534 4.29 9.88 3.28
C PRO A 534 3.11 8.96 3.55
N ILE A 535 3.04 8.43 4.76
CA ILE A 535 1.86 7.75 5.25
C ILE A 535 0.87 8.83 5.68
N TRP A 536 -0.19 9.01 4.91
CA TRP A 536 -1.22 9.98 5.25
C TRP A 536 -1.95 9.57 6.52
N GLY A 537 -2.15 10.50 7.43
CA GLY A 537 -2.87 10.23 8.66
C GLY A 537 -3.24 11.52 9.39
N ALA A 538 -4.53 11.83 9.40
CA ALA A 538 -5.11 12.86 10.24
C ALA A 538 -6.15 12.23 11.16
N TYR A 539 -6.38 12.83 12.32
CA TYR A 539 -7.36 12.33 13.30
C TYR A 539 -7.90 13.46 14.16
N THR A 540 -9.04 13.21 14.75
CA THR A 540 -9.53 14.02 15.87
C THR A 540 -9.42 13.23 17.17
N ASP A 541 -8.94 13.88 18.22
CA ASP A 541 -8.93 13.32 19.58
C ASP A 541 -10.17 13.72 20.42
N GLU A 542 -11.15 14.33 19.78
CA GLU A 542 -12.40 14.73 20.44
C GLU A 542 -13.13 13.56 21.10
N HIS A 543 -13.10 12.38 20.45
CA HIS A 543 -13.86 11.21 20.90
C HIS A 543 -12.97 10.06 21.42
N PHE A 544 -11.73 9.99 20.95
CA PHE A 544 -10.80 8.92 21.29
C PHE A 544 -9.40 9.48 21.56
N THR A 545 -8.74 8.97 22.58
CA THR A 545 -7.34 9.27 22.94
C THR A 545 -6.45 8.05 22.71
N GLY A 546 -5.12 8.22 22.77
CA GLY A 546 -4.16 7.13 22.59
C GLY A 546 -3.61 7.01 21.17
N TRP A 547 -3.79 8.02 20.32
CA TRP A 547 -3.29 8.06 18.95
C TRP A 547 -1.76 8.04 18.88
N PRO A 548 -1.18 7.42 17.85
CA PRO A 548 0.23 7.58 17.55
C PRO A 548 0.51 9.00 17.02
N SER A 549 1.72 9.48 17.28
CA SER A 549 2.15 10.80 16.86
C SER A 549 3.67 10.81 16.64
N GLN A 550 4.21 11.94 16.20
CA GLN A 550 5.66 12.14 16.10
C GLN A 550 6.38 11.93 17.45
N ASP A 551 5.75 12.32 18.56
CA ASP A 551 6.31 12.17 19.91
C ASP A 551 6.08 10.77 20.50
N ASN A 552 5.16 9.99 19.94
CA ASN A 552 4.86 8.63 20.34
C ASN A 552 4.63 7.71 19.11
N PRO A 553 5.68 7.36 18.35
CA PRO A 553 5.58 6.71 17.05
C PRO A 553 5.48 5.17 17.13
N TYR A 554 4.61 4.63 17.99
CA TYR A 554 4.45 3.17 18.19
C TYR A 554 3.83 2.45 16.97
N ALA A 555 3.09 3.16 16.13
CA ALA A 555 2.46 2.66 14.90
C ALA A 555 2.29 3.81 13.90
N SER A 556 2.12 3.50 12.63
CA SER A 556 1.71 4.50 11.62
C SER A 556 0.21 4.77 11.67
N LEU A 557 -0.22 5.87 11.04
CA LEU A 557 -1.65 6.21 10.87
C LEU A 557 -2.25 5.63 9.57
N SER A 558 -1.56 4.73 8.87
CA SER A 558 -2.15 3.97 7.78
C SER A 558 -3.18 2.98 8.30
N THR A 559 -4.35 2.95 7.69
CA THR A 559 -5.39 1.96 8.01
C THR A 559 -5.18 0.62 7.29
N ARG A 560 -4.08 0.49 6.53
CA ARG A 560 -3.69 -0.72 5.78
C ARG A 560 -2.52 -1.46 6.41
N ALA A 561 -1.75 -0.81 7.28
CA ALA A 561 -0.59 -1.41 7.92
C ALA A 561 -1.01 -2.48 8.94
N ALA A 562 -0.16 -3.51 9.10
CA ALA A 562 -0.37 -4.51 10.16
C ALA A 562 -0.39 -3.88 11.56
N THR A 563 0.32 -2.75 11.75
CA THR A 563 0.32 -1.99 13.02
C THR A 563 -1.00 -1.28 13.34
N THR A 564 -1.97 -1.25 12.43
CA THR A 564 -3.31 -0.68 12.70
C THR A 564 -3.98 -1.34 13.92
N VAL A 565 -3.79 -2.65 14.13
CA VAL A 565 -4.31 -3.34 15.31
C VAL A 565 -3.73 -2.77 16.61
N LEU A 566 -2.48 -2.29 16.61
CA LEU A 566 -1.86 -1.63 17.77
C LEU A 566 -2.57 -0.30 18.07
N VAL A 567 -2.92 0.47 17.04
CA VAL A 567 -3.70 1.70 17.18
C VAL A 567 -5.06 1.39 17.76
N LEU A 568 -5.79 0.42 17.18
CA LEU A 568 -7.12 0.01 17.66
C LEU A 568 -7.12 -0.45 19.13
N ASN A 569 -6.04 -1.15 19.54
CA ASN A 569 -5.87 -1.60 20.91
C ASN A 569 -5.44 -0.47 21.89
N SER A 570 -4.82 0.59 21.38
CA SER A 570 -4.36 1.73 22.18
C SER A 570 -5.43 2.81 22.36
N LEU A 571 -6.38 2.91 21.44
CA LEU A 571 -7.44 3.92 21.50
C LEU A 571 -8.39 3.68 22.68
N ARG A 572 -8.75 4.78 23.35
CA ARG A 572 -9.69 4.83 24.47
C ARG A 572 -10.76 5.88 24.22
N PRO A 573 -12.06 5.60 24.47
CA PRO A 573 -13.09 6.64 24.46
C PRO A 573 -12.70 7.78 25.38
N ARG A 574 -12.87 9.01 24.92
CA ARG A 574 -12.71 10.19 25.76
C ARG A 574 -13.91 10.30 26.72
N ALA A 575 -13.64 10.54 27.99
CA ALA A 575 -14.65 10.61 29.04
C ALA A 575 -15.58 11.85 28.92
#